data_0bf205dfd9308d42d7f4b129a69ace9f
#
_entry.id   0bf205dfd9308d42d7f4b129a69ace9f
#
_cell.length_a   1.000
_cell.length_b   1.000
_cell.length_c   1.000
_cell.angle_alpha   90.00
_cell.angle_beta   90.00
_cell.angle_gamma   90.00
#
_symmetry.space_group_name_H-M   'P 1'
#
loop_
_entity.id
_entity.type
_entity.pdbx_description
1 polymer ?
#
loop_
_entity_poly.entity_id
_entity_poly.type
_entity_poly.pdbx_seq_one_letter_code
_entity_poly.pdbx_strand_id
1 'polypeptide(L)'
;MNDDAHLTENMTNSLDALRPFGGEHAIQTAAVAFTWSTEMPLSDLRSLRSRAATAVEIKQAFPTIEDRHVVKFALNNVGSSDARANAPSVQTGPFVLNSLPATNDVAPARSIAVDMRQVVISIADYDRWSKLLEDLQLYLPTLFSSFSARNSISTIGLQYVDAFEWQADRSELDLKAIFKETSPYIVGNAFRTGENWHSHHGLFTTINQPITYRRLDNINISREDQDARHILQIVTSHQAQLATTPLWRWAESKLPVVLEVLGQLHEQNKQLLR
;
A
#
# COMPACT_ATOMS: atom_id res chain seq x y z
N MET A 1 33.43 22.65 27.61
CA MET A 1 33.62 22.80 26.16
C MET A 1 33.94 21.48 25.46
N ASN A 2 33.75 20.32 26.11
CA ASN A 2 34.01 18.99 25.54
C ASN A 2 32.78 18.12 25.28
N ASP A 3 31.56 18.58 25.65
CA ASP A 3 30.36 17.75 25.48
C ASP A 3 29.79 17.75 24.04
N ASP A 4 30.00 18.82 23.29
CA ASP A 4 29.48 18.90 21.92
C ASP A 4 30.23 18.02 20.90
N ALA A 5 31.51 17.73 21.14
CA ALA A 5 32.30 16.89 20.25
C ALA A 5 31.94 15.41 20.38
N HIS A 6 31.65 14.94 21.60
CA HIS A 6 31.21 13.57 21.86
C HIS A 6 29.79 13.29 21.33
N LEU A 7 28.91 14.28 21.36
CA LEU A 7 27.54 14.17 20.79
C LEU A 7 27.57 14.06 19.27
N THR A 8 28.44 14.81 18.61
CA THR A 8 28.58 14.77 17.15
C THR A 8 29.20 13.46 16.67
N GLU A 9 30.18 12.92 17.37
CA GLU A 9 30.82 11.64 17.01
C GLU A 9 29.87 10.45 17.19
N ASN A 10 29.08 10.41 18.26
CA ASN A 10 28.06 9.37 18.50
C ASN A 10 26.91 9.46 17.47
N MET A 11 26.50 10.66 17.05
CA MET A 11 25.47 10.83 16.04
C MET A 11 25.89 10.29 14.65
N THR A 12 27.14 10.49 14.27
CA THR A 12 27.68 10.00 12.99
C THR A 12 27.74 8.46 12.99
N ASN A 13 28.14 7.84 14.09
CA ASN A 13 28.19 6.39 14.22
C ASN A 13 26.79 5.75 14.22
N SER A 14 25.78 6.39 14.80
CA SER A 14 24.42 5.87 14.83
C SER A 14 23.76 5.83 13.44
N LEU A 15 23.92 6.86 12.62
CA LEU A 15 23.37 6.88 11.27
C LEU A 15 24.08 5.88 10.35
N ASP A 16 25.37 5.64 10.56
CA ASP A 16 26.15 4.66 9.79
C ASP A 16 25.74 3.21 10.05
N ALA A 17 25.15 2.92 11.21
CA ALA A 17 24.62 1.60 11.54
C ALA A 17 23.20 1.35 11.00
N LEU A 18 22.49 2.40 10.58
CA LEU A 18 21.14 2.28 10.00
C LEU A 18 21.23 2.09 8.49
N ARG A 19 20.80 0.96 8.00
CA ARG A 19 20.83 0.61 6.57
C ARG A 19 19.41 0.36 6.03
N PRO A 20 19.13 0.72 4.76
CA PRO A 20 17.92 0.28 4.11
C PRO A 20 17.79 -1.24 4.16
N PHE A 21 16.62 -1.74 4.56
CA PHE A 21 16.38 -3.19 4.63
C PHE A 21 16.15 -3.73 3.21
N GLY A 22 17.08 -4.50 2.71
CA GLY A 22 16.91 -5.18 1.40
C GLY A 22 17.51 -4.47 0.20
N GLY A 23 18.36 -3.43 0.35
CA GLY A 23 19.07 -2.89 -0.81
C GLY A 23 19.44 -1.40 -0.74
N GLU A 24 19.48 -0.75 -1.90
CA GLU A 24 19.89 0.64 -2.03
C GLU A 24 18.82 1.63 -1.56
N HIS A 25 17.53 1.22 -1.55
CA HIS A 25 16.39 2.05 -1.19
C HIS A 25 15.72 1.58 0.10
N ALA A 26 15.28 2.53 0.92
CA ALA A 26 14.50 2.23 2.12
C ALA A 26 13.08 1.73 1.78
N ILE A 27 12.52 2.12 0.63
CA ILE A 27 11.19 1.71 0.20
C ILE A 27 11.23 0.23 -0.19
N GLN A 28 10.63 -0.62 0.63
CA GLN A 28 10.45 -2.04 0.36
C GLN A 28 9.25 -2.29 -0.56
N THR A 29 8.20 -1.49 -0.41
CA THR A 29 6.98 -1.65 -1.18
C THR A 29 6.30 -0.32 -1.40
N ALA A 30 5.89 -0.06 -2.63
CA ALA A 30 4.92 0.95 -2.97
C ALA A 30 3.62 0.27 -3.42
N ALA A 31 2.46 0.75 -2.97
CA ALA A 31 1.17 0.21 -3.38
C ALA A 31 0.19 1.31 -3.74
N VAL A 32 -0.55 1.09 -4.83
CA VAL A 32 -1.67 1.94 -5.25
C VAL A 32 -2.95 1.13 -5.17
N ALA A 33 -3.97 1.68 -4.51
CA ALA A 33 -5.25 1.02 -4.29
C ALA A 33 -6.41 1.86 -4.83
N PHE A 34 -7.39 1.18 -5.42
CA PHE A 34 -8.65 1.76 -5.84
C PHE A 34 -9.77 0.97 -5.21
N THR A 35 -10.64 1.60 -4.43
CA THR A 35 -11.81 0.95 -3.86
C THR A 35 -13.09 1.43 -4.52
N TRP A 36 -14.12 0.61 -4.50
CA TRP A 36 -15.42 0.86 -5.10
C TRP A 36 -16.45 1.25 -4.05
N SER A 37 -17.41 2.08 -4.44
CA SER A 37 -18.55 2.43 -3.58
C SER A 37 -19.49 1.24 -3.33
N THR A 38 -19.52 0.27 -4.23
CA THR A 38 -20.35 -0.93 -4.17
C THR A 38 -19.53 -2.15 -4.63
N GLU A 39 -19.87 -3.32 -4.16
CA GLU A 39 -19.20 -4.55 -4.62
C GLU A 39 -19.37 -4.75 -6.13
N MET A 40 -18.27 -5.12 -6.79
CA MET A 40 -18.25 -5.48 -8.20
C MET A 40 -19.00 -6.80 -8.38
N PRO A 41 -19.94 -6.88 -9.34
CA PRO A 41 -20.57 -8.15 -9.69
C PRO A 41 -19.54 -9.19 -10.15
N LEU A 42 -19.77 -10.46 -9.83
CA LEU A 42 -18.87 -11.55 -10.26
C LEU A 42 -18.72 -11.64 -11.79
N SER A 43 -19.74 -11.26 -12.56
CA SER A 43 -19.68 -11.15 -14.02
C SER A 43 -18.61 -10.16 -14.48
N ASP A 44 -18.58 -8.99 -13.84
CA ASP A 44 -17.65 -7.91 -14.17
C ASP A 44 -16.22 -8.30 -13.76
N LEU A 45 -16.09 -8.96 -12.60
CA LEU A 45 -14.82 -9.48 -12.12
C LEU A 45 -14.23 -10.54 -13.06
N ARG A 46 -15.05 -11.46 -13.57
CA ARG A 46 -14.66 -12.45 -14.57
C ARG A 46 -14.27 -11.81 -15.91
N SER A 47 -15.02 -10.79 -16.33
CA SER A 47 -14.71 -10.01 -17.55
C SER A 47 -13.36 -9.31 -17.40
N LEU A 48 -13.11 -8.68 -16.25
CA LEU A 48 -11.83 -8.03 -15.92
C LEU A 48 -10.68 -9.04 -15.96
N ARG A 49 -10.85 -10.20 -15.32
CA ARG A 49 -9.86 -11.29 -15.33
C ARG A 49 -9.51 -11.74 -16.76
N SER A 50 -10.55 -11.97 -17.58
CA SER A 50 -10.37 -12.38 -18.97
C SER A 50 -9.60 -11.33 -19.80
N ARG A 51 -9.91 -10.06 -19.64
CA ARG A 51 -9.20 -8.97 -20.32
C ARG A 51 -7.76 -8.84 -19.84
N ALA A 52 -7.54 -8.85 -18.52
CA ALA A 52 -6.19 -8.80 -17.98
C ALA A 52 -5.31 -9.96 -18.47
N ALA A 53 -5.89 -11.15 -18.65
CA ALA A 53 -5.20 -12.32 -19.19
C ALA A 53 -4.81 -12.19 -20.68
N THR A 54 -5.50 -11.33 -21.44
CA THR A 54 -5.32 -11.20 -22.89
C THR A 54 -4.66 -9.89 -23.31
N ALA A 55 -4.70 -8.85 -22.47
CA ALA A 55 -4.06 -7.57 -22.75
C ALA A 55 -2.53 -7.73 -22.77
N VAL A 56 -1.90 -7.29 -23.85
CA VAL A 56 -0.47 -7.51 -24.10
C VAL A 56 0.38 -6.88 -23.01
N GLU A 57 0.08 -5.64 -22.66
CA GLU A 57 0.79 -4.86 -21.64
C GLU A 57 0.71 -5.48 -20.24
N ILE A 58 -0.46 -6.00 -19.88
CA ILE A 58 -0.65 -6.69 -18.60
C ILE A 58 0.05 -8.04 -18.59
N LYS A 59 -0.12 -8.83 -19.67
CA LYS A 59 0.47 -10.17 -19.78
C LYS A 59 1.99 -10.14 -19.79
N GLN A 60 2.59 -9.11 -20.39
CA GLN A 60 4.06 -8.96 -20.39
C GLN A 60 4.60 -8.63 -18.99
N ALA A 61 3.92 -7.77 -18.25
CA ALA A 61 4.34 -7.36 -16.90
C ALA A 61 3.97 -8.41 -15.83
N PHE A 62 2.83 -9.10 -16.02
CA PHE A 62 2.24 -10.05 -15.05
C PHE A 62 1.86 -11.36 -15.77
N PRO A 63 2.83 -12.21 -16.09
CA PRO A 63 2.59 -13.43 -16.87
C PRO A 63 1.82 -14.52 -16.14
N THR A 64 1.71 -14.44 -14.81
CA THR A 64 1.00 -15.46 -14.01
C THR A 64 -0.30 -14.91 -13.42
N ILE A 65 -1.34 -15.75 -13.41
CA ILE A 65 -2.65 -15.42 -12.82
C ILE A 65 -3.01 -16.51 -11.82
N GLU A 66 -3.27 -16.11 -10.60
CA GLU A 66 -3.71 -16.98 -9.51
C GLU A 66 -5.14 -16.66 -9.12
N ASP A 67 -6.02 -17.65 -9.20
CA ASP A 67 -7.40 -17.52 -8.75
C ASP A 67 -7.48 -17.70 -7.23
N ARG A 68 -8.15 -16.77 -6.56
CA ARG A 68 -8.47 -16.87 -5.14
C ARG A 68 -9.88 -17.39 -4.97
N HIS A 69 -10.06 -18.39 -4.12
CA HIS A 69 -11.35 -18.97 -3.83
C HIS A 69 -11.94 -18.37 -2.55
N VAL A 70 -13.15 -17.85 -2.64
CA VAL A 70 -13.91 -17.42 -1.46
C VAL A 70 -14.86 -18.56 -1.10
N VAL A 71 -14.64 -19.18 0.04
CA VAL A 71 -15.56 -20.18 0.59
C VAL A 71 -16.63 -19.43 1.40
N LYS A 72 -17.86 -19.40 0.90
CA LYS A 72 -18.99 -18.85 1.65
C LYS A 72 -19.63 -19.95 2.48
N PHE A 73 -19.55 -19.80 3.78
CA PHE A 73 -20.33 -20.61 4.72
C PHE A 73 -21.65 -19.88 5.00
N ALA A 74 -22.78 -20.48 4.62
CA ALA A 74 -24.07 -20.01 5.11
C ALA A 74 -24.29 -20.57 6.51
N LEU A 75 -24.14 -19.75 7.54
CA LEU A 75 -24.58 -20.07 8.89
C LEU A 75 -26.10 -19.85 8.93
N ASN A 76 -26.87 -20.94 8.75
CA ASN A 76 -28.31 -20.87 8.92
C ASN A 76 -28.65 -20.79 10.41
N ASN A 77 -29.56 -19.88 10.75
CA ASN A 77 -30.21 -19.89 12.05
C ASN A 77 -30.89 -21.24 12.25
N VAL A 78 -30.58 -21.87 13.37
CA VAL A 78 -31.17 -23.13 13.85
C VAL A 78 -32.70 -22.94 13.93
N GLY A 79 -33.45 -23.44 12.96
CA GLY A 79 -34.91 -23.35 12.97
C GLY A 79 -35.64 -23.70 11.67
N SER A 80 -34.97 -23.85 10.54
CA SER A 80 -35.62 -24.26 9.30
C SER A 80 -35.28 -25.70 8.92
N SER A 81 -36.31 -26.50 8.70
CA SER A 81 -36.24 -27.94 8.40
C SER A 81 -35.75 -28.32 7.01
N ASP A 82 -35.23 -27.39 6.23
CA ASP A 82 -34.72 -27.66 4.88
C ASP A 82 -33.22 -27.95 4.89
N ALA A 83 -32.90 -29.24 5.11
CA ALA A 83 -31.53 -29.77 5.14
C ALA A 83 -30.81 -29.78 3.76
N ARG A 84 -31.38 -29.20 2.70
CA ARG A 84 -30.82 -29.27 1.33
C ARG A 84 -29.96 -28.06 0.90
N ALA A 85 -29.74 -27.06 1.74
CA ALA A 85 -29.25 -25.77 1.25
C ALA A 85 -27.78 -25.43 1.58
N ASN A 86 -26.98 -26.30 2.18
CA ASN A 86 -25.74 -25.84 2.84
C ASN A 86 -24.46 -26.58 2.48
N ALA A 87 -24.30 -26.98 1.23
CA ALA A 87 -22.96 -27.27 0.75
C ALA A 87 -22.16 -25.97 0.66
N PRO A 88 -20.91 -25.89 1.19
CA PRO A 88 -20.07 -24.73 1.04
C PRO A 88 -19.89 -24.46 -0.45
N SER A 89 -20.33 -23.29 -0.92
CA SER A 89 -20.14 -22.91 -2.33
C SER A 89 -18.78 -22.28 -2.47
N VAL A 90 -17.91 -22.90 -3.24
CA VAL A 90 -16.65 -22.31 -3.68
C VAL A 90 -16.95 -21.36 -4.82
N GLN A 91 -16.78 -20.06 -4.62
CA GLN A 91 -16.93 -19.07 -5.66
C GLN A 91 -15.53 -18.63 -6.12
N THR A 92 -15.22 -18.89 -7.39
CA THR A 92 -14.06 -18.28 -8.06
C THR A 92 -14.41 -16.85 -8.40
N GLY A 93 -13.65 -15.91 -7.90
CA GLY A 93 -13.93 -14.49 -8.14
C GLY A 93 -12.68 -13.63 -8.04
N PRO A 94 -12.13 -13.40 -6.85
CA PRO A 94 -10.89 -12.67 -6.67
C PRO A 94 -9.72 -13.36 -7.37
N PHE A 95 -8.77 -12.57 -7.88
CA PHE A 95 -7.57 -13.09 -8.53
C PHE A 95 -6.37 -12.18 -8.28
N VAL A 96 -5.17 -12.71 -8.50
CA VAL A 96 -3.92 -11.96 -8.44
C VAL A 96 -3.14 -12.19 -9.72
N LEU A 97 -2.68 -11.12 -10.31
CA LEU A 97 -1.71 -11.12 -11.39
C LEU A 97 -0.33 -10.91 -10.78
N ASN A 98 0.63 -11.75 -11.09
CA ASN A 98 1.98 -11.67 -10.55
C ASN A 98 3.01 -11.52 -11.67
N SER A 99 4.01 -10.66 -11.44
CA SER A 99 5.24 -10.67 -12.23
C SER A 99 6.03 -11.96 -11.96
N LEU A 100 7.01 -12.25 -12.80
CA LEU A 100 8.00 -13.26 -12.46
C LEU A 100 8.80 -12.79 -11.24
N PRO A 101 9.21 -13.71 -10.35
CA PRO A 101 10.12 -13.38 -9.26
C PRO A 101 11.41 -12.78 -9.84
N ALA A 102 12.01 -11.83 -9.13
CA ALA A 102 13.39 -11.47 -9.39
C ALA A 102 14.29 -12.70 -9.15
N THR A 103 15.40 -12.80 -9.85
CA THR A 103 16.31 -13.95 -9.76
C THR A 103 16.65 -14.25 -8.30
N ASN A 104 16.27 -15.44 -7.82
CA ASN A 104 16.44 -16.01 -6.48
C ASN A 104 15.37 -15.63 -5.42
N ASP A 105 14.38 -14.79 -5.72
CA ASP A 105 13.27 -14.53 -4.82
C ASP A 105 12.11 -15.51 -5.03
N VAL A 106 11.44 -15.89 -3.94
CA VAL A 106 10.25 -16.75 -3.99
C VAL A 106 9.00 -15.92 -4.28
N ALA A 107 9.01 -14.63 -3.93
CA ALA A 107 7.88 -13.71 -4.08
C ALA A 107 7.97 -12.90 -5.39
N PRO A 108 6.82 -12.61 -6.04
CA PRO A 108 6.80 -11.72 -7.20
C PRO A 108 7.19 -10.30 -6.79
N ALA A 109 8.01 -9.63 -7.62
CA ALA A 109 8.40 -8.24 -7.41
C ALA A 109 7.19 -7.28 -7.54
N ARG A 110 6.20 -7.65 -8.37
CA ARG A 110 5.00 -6.85 -8.64
C ARG A 110 3.77 -7.72 -8.67
N SER A 111 2.65 -7.18 -8.17
CA SER A 111 1.37 -7.87 -8.23
C SER A 111 0.20 -6.90 -8.43
N ILE A 112 -0.88 -7.41 -9.04
CA ILE A 112 -2.18 -6.74 -9.11
C ILE A 112 -3.20 -7.67 -8.48
N ALA A 113 -3.63 -7.36 -7.27
CA ALA A 113 -4.69 -8.08 -6.57
C ALA A 113 -6.04 -7.43 -6.87
N VAL A 114 -7.00 -8.25 -7.30
CA VAL A 114 -8.35 -7.80 -7.65
C VAL A 114 -9.36 -8.60 -6.84
N ASP A 115 -10.23 -7.90 -6.15
CA ASP A 115 -11.39 -8.48 -5.48
C ASP A 115 -12.68 -7.68 -5.79
N MET A 116 -13.79 -8.07 -5.16
CA MET A 116 -15.08 -7.41 -5.39
C MET A 116 -15.12 -5.95 -4.92
N ARG A 117 -14.19 -5.52 -4.07
CA ARG A 117 -14.20 -4.18 -3.47
C ARG A 117 -13.07 -3.29 -3.90
N GLN A 118 -11.98 -3.88 -4.42
CA GLN A 118 -10.77 -3.11 -4.71
C GLN A 118 -9.88 -3.76 -5.77
N VAL A 119 -9.02 -2.92 -6.33
CA VAL A 119 -7.80 -3.30 -7.04
C VAL A 119 -6.61 -2.72 -6.28
N VAL A 120 -5.61 -3.54 -6.00
CA VAL A 120 -4.35 -3.13 -5.38
C VAL A 120 -3.20 -3.51 -6.29
N ILE A 121 -2.40 -2.52 -6.67
CA ILE A 121 -1.17 -2.69 -7.45
C ILE A 121 -0.01 -2.53 -6.46
N SER A 122 0.76 -3.59 -6.23
CA SER A 122 1.90 -3.61 -5.30
C SER A 122 3.20 -3.79 -6.06
N ILE A 123 4.22 -3.03 -5.70
CA ILE A 123 5.54 -2.99 -6.33
C ILE A 123 6.59 -3.09 -5.23
N ALA A 124 7.33 -4.21 -5.17
CA ALA A 124 8.44 -4.43 -4.25
C ALA A 124 9.79 -4.03 -4.85
N ASP A 125 9.89 -3.93 -6.16
CA ASP A 125 11.04 -3.42 -6.91
C ASP A 125 10.88 -1.93 -7.26
N TYR A 126 10.40 -1.13 -6.28
CA TYR A 126 10.18 0.29 -6.49
C TYR A 126 11.51 1.02 -6.78
N ASP A 127 11.57 1.73 -7.91
CA ASP A 127 12.71 2.56 -8.31
C ASP A 127 12.41 4.05 -8.06
N ARG A 128 11.39 4.58 -8.77
CA ARG A 128 11.04 6.00 -8.71
C ARG A 128 9.59 6.27 -9.07
N TRP A 129 9.09 7.40 -8.61
CA TRP A 129 7.70 7.81 -8.82
C TRP A 129 7.30 7.91 -10.28
N SER A 130 8.16 8.48 -11.15
CA SER A 130 7.86 8.62 -12.57
C SER A 130 7.63 7.27 -13.25
N LYS A 131 8.40 6.23 -12.86
CA LYS A 131 8.24 4.87 -13.38
C LYS A 131 6.93 4.25 -12.93
N LEU A 132 6.54 4.43 -11.67
CA LEU A 132 5.23 4.00 -11.18
C LEU A 132 4.10 4.67 -11.96
N LEU A 133 4.18 5.98 -12.22
CA LEU A 133 3.16 6.69 -13.01
C LEU A 133 3.06 6.16 -14.46
N GLU A 134 4.19 5.89 -15.12
CA GLU A 134 4.23 5.28 -16.45
C GLU A 134 3.51 3.92 -16.45
N ASP A 135 3.82 3.07 -15.47
CA ASP A 135 3.19 1.76 -15.32
C ASP A 135 1.67 1.89 -15.08
N LEU A 136 1.23 2.82 -14.24
CA LEU A 136 -0.19 3.09 -14.00
C LEU A 136 -0.91 3.61 -15.25
N GLN A 137 -0.28 4.48 -16.04
CA GLN A 137 -0.85 4.95 -17.31
C GLN A 137 -1.10 3.79 -18.28
N LEU A 138 -0.24 2.78 -18.23
CA LEU A 138 -0.36 1.59 -19.07
C LEU A 138 -1.43 0.61 -18.56
N TYR A 139 -1.52 0.39 -17.24
CA TYR A 139 -2.37 -0.65 -16.67
C TYR A 139 -3.81 -0.21 -16.41
N LEU A 140 -4.03 1.03 -15.93
CA LEU A 140 -5.35 1.47 -15.49
C LEU A 140 -6.42 1.48 -16.60
N PRO A 141 -6.14 1.88 -17.85
CA PRO A 141 -7.13 1.79 -18.92
C PRO A 141 -7.67 0.37 -19.11
N THR A 142 -6.79 -0.60 -19.16
CA THR A 142 -7.17 -2.02 -19.31
C THR A 142 -7.92 -2.55 -18.08
N LEU A 143 -7.42 -2.29 -16.89
CA LEU A 143 -8.03 -2.75 -15.64
C LEU A 143 -9.43 -2.17 -15.44
N PHE A 144 -9.65 -0.91 -15.81
CA PHE A 144 -10.91 -0.23 -15.56
C PHE A 144 -11.90 -0.22 -16.74
N SER A 145 -11.47 -0.64 -17.93
CA SER A 145 -12.34 -0.71 -19.11
C SER A 145 -13.53 -1.66 -18.96
N SER A 146 -13.43 -2.64 -18.02
CA SER A 146 -14.50 -3.62 -17.74
C SER A 146 -15.54 -3.12 -16.75
N PHE A 147 -15.32 -1.96 -16.13
CA PHE A 147 -16.23 -1.49 -15.11
C PHE A 147 -17.55 -1.04 -15.71
N SER A 148 -18.62 -1.65 -15.22
CA SER A 148 -19.96 -1.24 -15.57
C SER A 148 -20.23 0.20 -15.10
N ALA A 149 -21.18 0.85 -15.73
CA ALA A 149 -21.63 2.20 -15.33
C ALA A 149 -22.12 2.26 -13.86
N ARG A 150 -22.20 1.12 -13.16
CA ARG A 150 -22.64 1.03 -11.76
C ARG A 150 -21.49 1.17 -10.76
N ASN A 151 -20.24 0.86 -11.16
CA ASN A 151 -19.11 0.90 -10.26
C ASN A 151 -18.47 2.29 -10.30
N SER A 152 -18.42 2.94 -9.16
CA SER A 152 -17.70 4.20 -8.97
C SER A 152 -16.55 4.02 -8.01
N ILE A 153 -15.44 4.70 -8.29
CA ILE A 153 -14.31 4.76 -7.39
C ILE A 153 -14.71 5.60 -6.18
N SER A 154 -14.57 5.05 -4.98
CA SER A 154 -14.79 5.74 -3.71
C SER A 154 -13.51 6.23 -3.08
N THR A 155 -12.41 5.51 -3.30
CA THR A 155 -11.12 5.88 -2.71
C THR A 155 -9.98 5.59 -3.69
N ILE A 156 -9.03 6.50 -3.76
CA ILE A 156 -7.71 6.31 -4.40
C ILE A 156 -6.68 6.34 -3.27
N GLY A 157 -5.88 5.29 -3.14
CA GLY A 157 -4.88 5.14 -2.09
C GLY A 157 -3.47 5.02 -2.63
N LEU A 158 -2.51 5.55 -1.89
CA LEU A 158 -1.08 5.39 -2.10
C LEU A 158 -0.42 5.04 -0.77
N GLN A 159 0.36 3.97 -0.75
CA GLN A 159 1.08 3.52 0.44
C GLN A 159 2.55 3.29 0.11
N TYR A 160 3.41 3.65 1.05
CA TYR A 160 4.82 3.26 1.06
C TYR A 160 5.14 2.52 2.36
N VAL A 161 6.02 1.53 2.24
CA VAL A 161 6.63 0.83 3.35
C VAL A 161 8.13 1.05 3.25
N ASP A 162 8.66 1.90 4.11
CA ASP A 162 10.09 2.10 4.27
C ASP A 162 10.56 1.24 5.44
N ALA A 163 11.66 0.52 5.27
CA ALA A 163 12.26 -0.25 6.35
C ALA A 163 13.77 -0.11 6.38
N PHE A 164 14.28 -0.07 7.59
CA PHE A 164 15.69 0.06 7.90
C PHE A 164 16.08 -1.02 8.90
N GLU A 165 17.28 -1.56 8.74
CA GLU A 165 17.90 -2.49 9.67
C GLU A 165 18.99 -1.77 10.45
N TRP A 166 18.98 -1.91 11.76
CA TRP A 166 20.05 -1.50 12.62
C TRP A 166 21.11 -2.62 12.72
N GLN A 167 22.34 -2.34 12.29
CA GLN A 167 23.40 -3.34 12.14
C GLN A 167 24.41 -3.37 13.30
N ALA A 168 24.26 -2.50 14.31
CA ALA A 168 25.09 -2.49 15.51
C ALA A 168 24.35 -3.14 16.69
N ASP A 169 24.97 -3.14 17.88
CA ASP A 169 24.34 -3.66 19.09
C ASP A 169 23.03 -2.89 19.40
N ARG A 170 22.02 -3.61 19.88
CA ARG A 170 20.72 -3.04 20.25
C ARG A 170 20.82 -1.90 21.24
N SER A 171 21.74 -2.00 22.18
CA SER A 171 21.95 -0.98 23.22
C SER A 171 22.50 0.34 22.68
N GLU A 172 23.06 0.33 21.47
CA GLU A 172 23.63 1.51 20.81
C GLU A 172 22.57 2.25 19.95
N LEU A 173 21.37 1.69 19.77
CA LEU A 173 20.31 2.32 18.99
C LEU A 173 19.76 3.55 19.71
N ASP A 174 20.21 4.73 19.29
CA ASP A 174 19.68 5.99 19.75
C ASP A 174 18.67 6.56 18.75
N LEU A 175 17.38 6.48 19.11
CA LEU A 175 16.30 7.03 18.28
C LEU A 175 16.37 8.54 18.11
N LYS A 176 17.04 9.26 19.03
CA LYS A 176 17.19 10.74 18.93
C LYS A 176 18.17 11.13 17.82
N ALA A 177 19.09 10.24 17.46
CA ALA A 177 19.97 10.43 16.32
C ALA A 177 19.23 10.26 14.98
N ILE A 178 18.15 9.45 14.97
CA ILE A 178 17.37 9.11 13.77
C ILE A 178 16.17 10.04 13.60
N PHE A 179 15.47 10.35 14.68
CA PHE A 179 14.25 11.12 14.68
C PHE A 179 14.35 12.37 15.55
N LYS A 180 13.71 13.43 15.14
CA LYS A 180 13.55 14.63 15.96
C LYS A 180 12.68 14.31 17.18
N GLU A 181 13.15 14.59 18.39
CA GLU A 181 12.35 14.40 19.63
C GLU A 181 11.04 15.22 19.64
N THR A 182 11.02 16.31 18.86
CA THR A 182 9.84 17.17 18.68
C THR A 182 8.91 16.71 17.58
N SER A 183 9.18 15.54 16.95
CA SER A 183 8.32 15.01 15.89
C SER A 183 6.90 14.77 16.43
N PRO A 184 5.85 15.28 15.78
CA PRO A 184 4.48 15.02 16.20
C PRO A 184 4.04 13.58 15.93
N TYR A 185 4.84 12.80 15.21
CA TYR A 185 4.49 11.44 14.74
C TYR A 185 5.08 10.33 15.64
N ILE A 186 5.94 10.68 16.59
CA ILE A 186 6.56 9.71 17.50
C ILE A 186 6.18 10.05 18.93
N VAL A 187 5.63 9.09 19.63
CA VAL A 187 5.30 9.27 21.05
C VAL A 187 6.57 9.43 21.86
N GLY A 188 6.64 10.42 22.75
CA GLY A 188 7.84 10.75 23.54
C GLY A 188 8.38 9.59 24.39
N ASN A 189 7.55 8.57 24.67
CA ASN A 189 8.00 7.36 25.36
C ASN A 189 8.87 6.46 24.49
N ALA A 190 8.73 6.48 23.16
CA ALA A 190 9.55 5.70 22.24
C ALA A 190 11.05 6.00 22.40
N PHE A 191 11.41 7.24 22.69
CA PHE A 191 12.80 7.67 22.90
C PHE A 191 13.41 7.22 24.24
N ARG A 192 12.62 6.60 25.11
CA ARG A 192 13.05 6.19 26.47
C ARG A 192 12.96 4.70 26.68
N THR A 193 12.27 3.99 25.79
CA THR A 193 12.13 2.54 25.90
C THR A 193 13.13 1.83 25.03
N GLY A 194 13.80 0.82 25.56
CA GLY A 194 14.62 -0.12 24.79
C GLY A 194 13.79 -1.24 24.13
N GLU A 195 12.45 -1.25 24.33
CA GLU A 195 11.56 -2.31 23.88
C GLU A 195 10.97 -2.01 22.47
N ASN A 196 10.26 -3.00 21.92
CA ASN A 196 9.47 -2.80 20.70
C ASN A 196 8.34 -1.80 20.96
N TRP A 197 8.06 -0.96 20.00
CA TRP A 197 7.02 0.05 20.08
C TRP A 197 6.45 0.35 18.70
N HIS A 198 5.26 0.92 18.68
CA HIS A 198 4.69 1.53 17.48
C HIS A 198 4.02 2.86 17.82
N SER A 199 4.01 3.75 16.85
CA SER A 199 3.31 5.04 16.90
C SER A 199 2.45 5.17 15.66
N HIS A 200 1.16 5.47 15.83
CA HIS A 200 0.21 5.61 14.73
C HIS A 200 -0.50 6.94 14.80
N HIS A 201 -0.50 7.69 13.69
CA HIS A 201 -1.17 8.97 13.56
C HIS A 201 -2.00 9.00 12.27
N GLY A 202 -3.15 9.68 12.35
CA GLY A 202 -4.03 9.90 11.21
C GLY A 202 -4.58 11.33 11.22
N LEU A 203 -4.58 11.97 10.04
CA LEU A 203 -5.09 13.32 9.85
C LEU A 203 -5.99 13.39 8.62
N PHE A 204 -7.13 14.07 8.77
CA PHE A 204 -8.03 14.36 7.66
C PHE A 204 -7.88 15.81 7.19
N THR A 205 -7.79 15.99 5.87
CA THR A 205 -7.73 17.31 5.23
C THR A 205 -8.68 17.33 4.03
N THR A 206 -9.40 18.42 3.83
CA THR A 206 -10.21 18.62 2.62
C THR A 206 -9.36 19.24 1.52
N ILE A 207 -9.37 18.63 0.34
CA ILE A 207 -8.67 19.06 -0.87
C ILE A 207 -9.74 19.41 -1.91
N ASN A 208 -9.57 20.51 -2.63
CA ASN A 208 -10.58 21.00 -3.58
C ASN A 208 -10.14 20.91 -5.05
N GLN A 209 -8.88 20.58 -5.33
CA GLN A 209 -8.32 20.48 -6.69
C GLN A 209 -7.52 19.19 -6.82
N PRO A 210 -7.49 18.52 -7.98
CA PRO A 210 -8.25 18.81 -9.22
C PRO A 210 -9.75 18.51 -9.10
N ILE A 211 -10.12 17.76 -8.06
CA ILE A 211 -11.50 17.43 -7.66
C ILE A 211 -11.60 17.55 -6.14
N THR A 212 -12.80 17.72 -5.61
CA THR A 212 -12.99 17.76 -4.16
C THR A 212 -12.95 16.34 -3.59
N TYR A 213 -12.07 16.13 -2.57
CA TYR A 213 -11.98 14.90 -1.80
C TYR A 213 -11.52 15.17 -0.37
N ARG A 214 -11.79 14.24 0.53
CA ARG A 214 -11.22 14.22 1.86
C ARG A 214 -9.98 13.33 1.85
N ARG A 215 -8.81 13.92 2.10
CA ARG A 215 -7.56 13.16 2.21
C ARG A 215 -7.41 12.65 3.65
N LEU A 216 -7.14 11.36 3.80
CA LEU A 216 -6.66 10.76 5.04
C LEU A 216 -5.19 10.45 4.89
N ASP A 217 -4.37 11.05 5.72
CA ASP A 217 -2.95 10.79 5.83
C ASP A 217 -2.71 9.94 7.08
N ASN A 218 -2.18 8.73 6.94
CA ASN A 218 -1.76 7.87 8.04
C ASN A 218 -0.25 7.68 7.99
N ILE A 219 0.36 7.73 9.16
CA ILE A 219 1.74 7.32 9.37
C ILE A 219 1.80 6.35 10.55
N ASN A 220 2.44 5.23 10.33
CA ASN A 220 2.75 4.25 11.37
C ASN A 220 4.27 4.05 11.40
N ILE A 221 4.87 4.28 12.54
CA ILE A 221 6.30 4.09 12.77
C ILE A 221 6.44 3.02 13.84
N SER A 222 7.19 1.99 13.57
CA SER A 222 7.43 0.89 14.51
C SER A 222 8.90 0.53 14.60
N ARG A 223 9.26 0.04 15.76
CA ARG A 223 10.50 -0.69 15.98
C ARG A 223 10.14 -2.11 16.39
N GLU A 224 10.68 -3.08 15.69
CA GLU A 224 10.41 -4.49 15.92
C GLU A 224 11.72 -5.29 15.84
N ASP A 225 11.83 -6.30 16.69
CA ASP A 225 12.91 -7.28 16.62
C ASP A 225 12.39 -8.52 15.87
N GLN A 226 13.02 -8.87 14.75
CA GLN A 226 12.68 -10.04 13.93
C GLN A 226 13.94 -10.90 13.74
N ASP A 227 13.92 -12.14 14.17
CA ASP A 227 15.01 -13.10 13.94
C ASP A 227 16.43 -12.55 14.27
N ALA A 228 16.56 -11.90 15.42
CA ALA A 228 17.76 -11.19 15.89
C ALA A 228 18.15 -9.93 15.08
N ARG A 229 17.29 -9.45 14.19
CA ARG A 229 17.44 -8.15 13.50
C ARG A 229 16.61 -7.09 14.20
N HIS A 230 17.11 -5.87 14.21
CA HIS A 230 16.43 -4.71 14.75
C HIS A 230 15.90 -3.87 13.58
N ILE A 231 14.59 -3.92 13.36
CA ILE A 231 13.97 -3.29 12.21
C ILE A 231 13.20 -2.04 12.65
N LEU A 232 13.48 -0.94 11.97
CA LEU A 232 12.71 0.28 12.04
C LEU A 232 11.88 0.40 10.76
N GLN A 233 10.56 0.45 10.90
CA GLN A 233 9.65 0.53 9.77
C GLN A 233 8.82 1.81 9.82
N ILE A 234 8.66 2.45 8.67
CA ILE A 234 7.76 3.60 8.48
C ILE A 234 6.77 3.22 7.39
N VAL A 235 5.50 3.09 7.77
CA VAL A 235 4.41 2.87 6.82
C VAL A 235 3.61 4.15 6.70
N THR A 236 3.62 4.73 5.50
CA THR A 236 2.76 5.87 5.17
C THR A 236 1.65 5.43 4.24
N SER A 237 0.44 5.91 4.49
CA SER A 237 -0.73 5.63 3.66
C SER A 237 -1.57 6.88 3.50
N HIS A 238 -1.75 7.28 2.25
CA HIS A 238 -2.53 8.45 1.86
C HIS A 238 -3.76 8.00 1.07
N GLN A 239 -4.94 8.46 1.45
CA GLN A 239 -6.19 8.06 0.82
C GLN A 239 -7.00 9.30 0.41
N ALA A 240 -7.28 9.43 -0.88
CA ALA A 240 -8.26 10.39 -1.39
C ALA A 240 -9.65 9.74 -1.33
N GLN A 241 -10.47 10.11 -0.35
CA GLN A 241 -11.86 9.69 -0.21
C GLN A 241 -12.73 10.60 -1.06
N LEU A 242 -13.21 10.07 -2.19
CA LEU A 242 -13.99 10.83 -3.16
C LEU A 242 -15.42 11.04 -2.66
N ALA A 243 -15.97 12.24 -2.89
CA ALA A 243 -17.36 12.50 -2.54
C ALA A 243 -18.29 11.57 -3.32
N THR A 244 -19.32 11.07 -2.64
CA THR A 244 -20.28 10.12 -3.23
C THR A 244 -21.23 10.76 -4.24
N THR A 245 -21.27 12.09 -4.34
CA THR A 245 -22.22 12.81 -5.20
C THR A 245 -21.53 13.96 -5.96
N PRO A 246 -21.49 13.94 -7.29
CA PRO A 246 -21.95 12.85 -8.15
C PRO A 246 -20.98 11.65 -8.10
N LEU A 247 -21.52 10.44 -8.22
CA LEU A 247 -20.72 9.21 -8.24
C LEU A 247 -19.59 9.31 -9.25
N TRP A 248 -18.34 9.10 -8.79
CA TRP A 248 -17.18 9.20 -9.64
C TRP A 248 -16.95 7.90 -10.42
N ARG A 249 -17.58 7.80 -11.61
CA ARG A 249 -17.45 6.65 -12.50
C ARG A 249 -16.19 6.75 -13.31
N TRP A 250 -15.56 5.61 -13.52
CA TRP A 250 -14.41 5.54 -14.41
C TRP A 250 -14.80 5.89 -15.86
N ALA A 251 -13.97 6.69 -16.47
CA ALA A 251 -13.87 6.89 -17.91
C ALA A 251 -12.41 7.15 -18.24
N GLU A 252 -11.94 6.75 -19.41
CA GLU A 252 -10.54 6.92 -19.82
C GLU A 252 -10.12 8.39 -19.78
N SER A 253 -11.02 9.31 -20.14
CA SER A 253 -10.80 10.76 -20.01
C SER A 253 -10.53 11.25 -18.58
N LYS A 254 -10.78 10.43 -17.56
CA LYS A 254 -10.49 10.73 -16.15
C LYS A 254 -9.09 10.26 -15.70
N LEU A 255 -8.38 9.51 -16.52
CA LEU A 255 -7.04 9.05 -16.19
C LEU A 255 -6.10 10.19 -15.76
N PRO A 256 -6.03 11.35 -16.46
CA PRO A 256 -5.18 12.45 -16.03
C PRO A 256 -5.52 12.94 -14.61
N VAL A 257 -6.81 13.04 -14.26
CA VAL A 257 -7.25 13.46 -12.93
C VAL A 257 -6.85 12.45 -11.86
N VAL A 258 -6.96 11.13 -12.15
CA VAL A 258 -6.50 10.07 -11.23
C VAL A 258 -5.01 10.18 -10.97
N LEU A 259 -4.21 10.36 -12.02
CA LEU A 259 -2.76 10.49 -11.90
C LEU A 259 -2.35 11.76 -11.15
N GLU A 260 -3.09 12.86 -11.35
CA GLU A 260 -2.88 14.10 -10.60
C GLU A 260 -3.19 13.92 -9.11
N VAL A 261 -4.31 13.26 -8.76
CA VAL A 261 -4.63 12.93 -7.36
C VAL A 261 -3.52 12.07 -6.75
N LEU A 262 -3.06 11.03 -7.43
CA LEU A 262 -1.94 10.20 -6.97
C LEU A 262 -0.65 11.02 -6.81
N GLY A 263 -0.38 11.96 -7.72
CA GLY A 263 0.74 12.89 -7.61
C GLY A 263 0.66 13.75 -6.34
N GLN A 264 -0.52 14.24 -5.99
CA GLN A 264 -0.73 15.01 -4.76
C GLN A 264 -0.54 14.14 -3.51
N LEU A 265 -0.97 12.87 -3.52
CA LEU A 265 -0.72 11.93 -2.42
C LEU A 265 0.78 11.66 -2.27
N HIS A 266 1.51 11.49 -3.38
CA HIS A 266 2.96 11.33 -3.37
C HIS A 266 3.70 12.57 -2.81
N GLU A 267 3.33 13.77 -3.24
CA GLU A 267 3.94 14.99 -2.69
C GLU A 267 3.63 15.16 -1.20
N GLN A 268 2.44 14.77 -0.75
CA GLN A 268 2.12 14.73 0.67
C GLN A 268 3.01 13.77 1.45
N ASN A 269 3.31 12.59 0.90
CA ASN A 269 4.24 11.65 1.51
C ASN A 269 5.64 12.28 1.70
N LYS A 270 6.14 12.95 0.68
CA LYS A 270 7.44 13.66 0.76
C LYS A 270 7.46 14.78 1.80
N GLN A 271 6.34 15.48 1.98
CA GLN A 271 6.22 16.55 2.99
C GLN A 271 6.18 15.97 4.41
N LEU A 272 5.54 14.83 4.58
CA LEU A 272 5.36 14.18 5.88
C LEU A 272 6.67 13.59 6.43
N LEU A 273 7.57 13.18 5.54
CA LEU A 273 8.87 12.56 5.88
C LEU A 273 10.04 13.58 5.96
N ARG A 274 9.82 14.88 5.74
CA ARG A 274 10.80 15.96 5.90
C ARG A 274 10.79 16.55 7.31
#